data_9d679998753d0dabb5561041242c7d07
#
_entry.id   9d679998753d0dabb5561041242c7d07
#
_cell.length_a   1.000
_cell.length_b   1.000
_cell.length_c   1.000
_cell.angle_alpha   90.00
_cell.angle_beta   90.00
_cell.angle_gamma   90.00
#
_symmetry.space_group_name_H-M   'P 1'
#
loop_
_entity.id
_entity.type
_entity.pdbx_description
1 polymer ?
#
loop_
_entity_poly.entity_id
_entity_poly.type
_entity_poly.pdbx_seq_one_letter_code
_entity_poly.pdbx_strand_id
1 'polypeptide(L)'
;MEVYKRELDACGKPFPAEFPMMREVVVSSSRAEAMRKAQPYLEAKYNAYHEWGQDKVMPVGDNNFAVDFDELVRDRFLFGSPGEIADQILDLVKRFGVNHFVMGVQFPGMPQNMVLEQMQMLAEEVFPLVRTGI
;
A
#
# COMPACT_ATOMS: atom_id res chain seq x y z
N MET A 1 -4.43 14.95 2.67
CA MET A 1 -4.61 15.00 4.15
C MET A 1 -5.06 16.39 4.64
N GLU A 2 -4.45 17.48 4.17
CA GLU A 2 -4.83 18.85 4.57
C GLU A 2 -6.30 19.18 4.26
N VAL A 3 -6.77 18.82 3.08
CA VAL A 3 -8.18 19.01 2.69
C VAL A 3 -9.11 18.30 3.69
N TYR A 4 -8.80 17.06 4.03
CA TYR A 4 -9.61 16.28 4.99
C TYR A 4 -9.66 16.95 6.37
N LYS A 5 -8.52 17.39 6.90
CA LYS A 5 -8.46 18.10 8.18
C LYS A 5 -9.26 19.41 8.15
N ARG A 6 -9.09 20.18 7.10
CA ARG A 6 -9.86 21.44 6.92
C ARG A 6 -11.37 21.21 6.90
N GLU A 7 -11.83 20.15 6.22
CA GLU A 7 -13.27 19.83 6.16
C GLU A 7 -13.80 19.33 7.50
N LEU A 8 -12.99 18.59 8.27
CA LEU A 8 -13.35 18.23 9.65
C LEU A 8 -13.51 19.47 10.51
N ASP A 9 -12.57 20.40 10.46
CA ASP A 9 -12.63 21.66 11.21
C ASP A 9 -13.85 22.50 10.82
N ALA A 10 -14.12 22.62 9.52
CA ALA A 10 -15.29 23.33 9.01
C ALA A 10 -16.63 22.72 9.47
N CYS A 11 -16.66 21.40 9.69
CA CYS A 11 -17.83 20.68 10.22
C CYS A 11 -17.84 20.58 11.76
N GLY A 12 -16.87 21.15 12.45
CA GLY A 12 -16.73 21.04 13.91
C GLY A 12 -16.51 19.61 14.41
N LYS A 13 -15.91 18.74 13.58
CA LYS A 13 -15.63 17.34 13.91
C LYS A 13 -14.17 17.15 14.32
N PRO A 14 -13.90 16.41 15.40
CA PRO A 14 -12.53 16.05 15.76
C PRO A 14 -11.92 15.10 14.73
N PHE A 15 -10.59 15.07 14.67
CA PHE A 15 -9.90 14.01 13.93
C PHE A 15 -10.28 12.64 14.52
N PRO A 16 -10.55 11.62 13.69
CA PRO A 16 -11.02 10.32 14.20
C PRO A 16 -9.93 9.64 15.06
N ALA A 17 -10.38 8.98 16.12
CA ALA A 17 -9.48 8.20 17.00
C ALA A 17 -8.89 6.99 16.28
N GLU A 18 -9.63 6.39 15.34
CA GLU A 18 -9.14 5.36 14.43
C GLU A 18 -9.07 5.91 13.01
N PHE A 19 -7.88 5.91 12.44
CA PHE A 19 -7.64 6.38 11.09
C PHE A 19 -6.95 5.29 10.25
N PRO A 20 -7.74 4.42 9.60
CA PRO A 20 -7.23 3.29 8.84
C PRO A 20 -6.68 3.70 7.48
N MET A 21 -5.66 2.97 7.02
CA MET A 21 -5.14 3.04 5.67
C MET A 21 -5.00 1.64 5.09
N MET A 22 -5.49 1.43 3.88
CA MET A 22 -5.23 0.21 3.12
C MET A 22 -4.01 0.39 2.22
N ARG A 23 -3.11 -0.60 2.20
CA ARG A 23 -2.00 -0.69 1.26
C ARG A 23 -1.78 -2.12 0.84
N GLU A 24 -1.41 -2.30 -0.41
CA GLU A 24 -0.89 -3.56 -0.93
C GLU A 24 0.60 -3.63 -0.62
N VAL A 25 1.04 -4.79 -0.14
CA VAL A 25 2.40 -4.97 0.41
C VAL A 25 3.03 -6.21 -0.21
N VAL A 26 4.28 -6.09 -0.64
CA VAL A 26 5.11 -7.25 -1.00
C VAL A 26 6.48 -7.11 -0.37
N VAL A 27 6.78 -8.04 0.54
CA VAL A 27 8.07 -8.14 1.22
C VAL A 27 8.98 -9.09 0.45
N SER A 28 10.25 -8.73 0.31
CA SER A 28 11.28 -9.61 -0.26
C SER A 28 12.67 -9.22 0.27
N SER A 29 13.74 -9.68 -0.35
CA SER A 29 15.11 -9.31 0.04
C SER A 29 15.46 -7.85 -0.28
N SER A 30 14.73 -7.21 -1.21
CA SER A 30 14.91 -5.82 -1.62
C SER A 30 13.67 -5.29 -2.33
N ARG A 31 13.56 -3.96 -2.48
CA ARG A 31 12.51 -3.33 -3.28
C ARG A 31 12.45 -3.86 -4.71
N ALA A 32 13.60 -3.98 -5.38
CA ALA A 32 13.65 -4.46 -6.76
C ALA A 32 13.13 -5.89 -6.89
N GLU A 33 13.49 -6.77 -5.96
CA GLU A 33 13.00 -8.15 -5.94
C GLU A 33 11.51 -8.24 -5.60
N ALA A 34 11.03 -7.43 -4.67
CA ALA A 34 9.60 -7.35 -4.35
C ALA A 34 8.78 -6.90 -5.56
N MET A 35 9.22 -5.87 -6.27
CA MET A 35 8.59 -5.39 -7.50
C MET A 35 8.58 -6.47 -8.59
N ARG A 36 9.70 -7.13 -8.83
CA ARG A 36 9.81 -8.21 -9.82
C ARG A 36 8.84 -9.37 -9.52
N LYS A 37 8.70 -9.76 -8.26
CA LYS A 37 7.77 -10.82 -7.84
C LYS A 37 6.30 -10.40 -7.99
N ALA A 38 5.99 -9.15 -7.69
CA ALA A 38 4.62 -8.62 -7.69
C ALA A 38 4.10 -8.29 -9.10
N GLN A 39 4.99 -7.85 -9.99
CA GLN A 39 4.65 -7.28 -11.29
C GLN A 39 3.63 -8.10 -12.09
N PRO A 40 3.80 -9.42 -12.34
CA PRO A 40 2.86 -10.15 -13.19
C PRO A 40 1.43 -10.20 -12.64
N TYR A 41 1.28 -10.14 -11.33
CA TYR A 41 -0.03 -10.20 -10.65
C TYR A 41 -0.70 -8.82 -10.57
N LEU A 42 0.09 -7.80 -10.29
CA LEU A 42 -0.42 -6.42 -10.17
C LEU A 42 -0.73 -5.81 -11.53
N GLU A 43 0.10 -6.01 -12.54
CA GLU A 43 -0.20 -5.56 -13.90
C GLU A 43 -1.49 -6.19 -14.41
N ALA A 44 -1.68 -7.51 -14.23
CA ALA A 44 -2.90 -8.19 -14.63
C ALA A 44 -4.13 -7.61 -13.91
N LYS A 45 -4.02 -7.34 -12.60
CA LYS A 45 -5.09 -6.73 -11.81
C LYS A 45 -5.44 -5.33 -12.29
N TYR A 46 -4.46 -4.47 -12.47
CA TYR A 46 -4.69 -3.07 -12.83
C TYR A 46 -5.08 -2.91 -14.30
N ASN A 47 -4.62 -3.79 -15.20
CA ASN A 47 -5.12 -3.86 -16.56
C ASN A 47 -6.62 -4.19 -16.58
N ALA A 48 -7.07 -5.15 -15.78
CA ALA A 48 -8.50 -5.46 -15.65
C ALA A 48 -9.29 -4.25 -15.10
N TYR A 49 -8.75 -3.53 -14.12
CA TYR A 49 -9.37 -2.31 -13.60
C TYR A 49 -9.45 -1.20 -14.65
N HIS A 50 -8.43 -1.05 -15.49
CA HIS A 50 -8.44 -0.13 -16.61
C HIS A 50 -9.50 -0.51 -17.65
N GLU A 51 -9.57 -1.78 -18.05
CA GLU A 51 -10.59 -2.30 -18.97
C GLU A 51 -12.01 -2.07 -18.46
N TRP A 52 -12.22 -2.19 -17.14
CA TRP A 52 -13.51 -1.90 -16.49
C TRP A 52 -13.79 -0.40 -16.32
N GLY A 53 -12.83 0.46 -16.67
CA GLY A 53 -12.96 1.91 -16.58
C GLY A 53 -12.91 2.47 -15.16
N GLN A 54 -12.36 1.72 -14.20
CA GLN A 54 -12.26 2.16 -12.81
C GLN A 54 -11.33 3.36 -12.64
N ASP A 55 -10.29 3.46 -13.44
CA ASP A 55 -9.37 4.60 -13.43
C ASP A 55 -10.02 5.90 -13.91
N LYS A 56 -11.01 5.84 -14.80
CA LYS A 56 -11.69 7.03 -15.38
C LYS A 56 -12.43 7.88 -14.35
N VAL A 57 -12.77 7.31 -13.21
CA VAL A 57 -13.45 8.02 -12.10
C VAL A 57 -12.48 8.51 -11.03
N MET A 58 -11.19 8.23 -11.17
CA MET A 58 -10.16 8.68 -10.25
C MET A 58 -9.80 10.16 -10.49
N PRO A 59 -9.24 10.86 -9.49
CA PRO A 59 -8.75 12.22 -9.67
C PRO A 59 -7.71 12.34 -10.81
N VAL A 60 -7.62 13.51 -11.41
CA VAL A 60 -6.59 13.81 -12.40
C VAL A 60 -5.19 13.58 -11.80
N GLY A 61 -4.37 12.83 -12.53
CA GLY A 61 -3.06 12.36 -12.06
C GLY A 61 -3.04 10.90 -11.61
N ASP A 62 -4.20 10.35 -11.19
CA ASP A 62 -4.39 8.94 -10.84
C ASP A 62 -5.35 8.20 -11.80
N ASN A 63 -5.84 8.89 -12.82
CA ASN A 63 -6.93 8.46 -13.70
C ASN A 63 -6.46 7.66 -14.93
N ASN A 64 -5.29 7.05 -14.88
CA ASN A 64 -4.79 6.15 -15.90
C ASN A 64 -3.99 5.01 -15.26
N PHE A 65 -4.47 3.77 -15.40
CA PHE A 65 -3.76 2.58 -14.95
C PHE A 65 -2.97 1.89 -16.08
N ALA A 66 -3.14 2.34 -17.33
CA ALA A 66 -2.38 1.87 -18.48
C ALA A 66 -1.05 2.64 -18.61
N VAL A 67 -0.23 2.57 -17.58
CA VAL A 67 1.09 3.19 -17.48
C VAL A 67 2.14 2.13 -17.18
N ASP A 68 3.42 2.47 -17.31
CA ASP A 68 4.50 1.57 -16.92
C ASP A 68 4.39 1.15 -15.45
N PHE A 69 4.86 -0.06 -15.15
CA PHE A 69 4.72 -0.62 -13.80
C PHE A 69 5.37 0.25 -12.73
N ASP A 70 6.53 0.85 -12.99
CA ASP A 70 7.20 1.76 -12.07
C ASP A 70 6.37 3.02 -11.75
N GLU A 71 5.64 3.53 -12.72
CA GLU A 71 4.70 4.63 -12.53
C GLU A 71 3.45 4.17 -11.80
N LEU A 72 2.90 3.02 -12.17
CA LEU A 72 1.73 2.43 -11.54
C LEU A 72 1.92 2.24 -10.03
N VAL A 73 3.10 1.79 -9.61
CA VAL A 73 3.37 1.45 -8.21
C VAL A 73 3.75 2.64 -7.34
N ARG A 74 3.99 3.80 -7.94
CA ARG A 74 4.39 4.99 -7.20
C ARG A 74 3.33 5.40 -6.19
N ASP A 75 3.72 5.50 -4.93
CA ASP A 75 2.88 5.92 -3.79
C ASP A 75 1.63 5.05 -3.52
N ARG A 76 1.44 3.95 -4.25
CA ARG A 76 0.28 3.03 -4.07
C ARG A 76 0.63 1.82 -3.22
N PHE A 77 1.83 1.29 -3.36
CA PHE A 77 2.25 0.00 -2.78
C PHE A 77 3.42 0.15 -1.84
N LEU A 78 3.53 -0.79 -0.91
CA LEU A 78 4.70 -0.94 -0.04
C LEU A 78 5.53 -2.11 -0.57
N PHE A 79 6.70 -1.82 -1.11
CA PHE A 79 7.64 -2.82 -1.61
C PHE A 79 8.99 -2.66 -0.94
N GLY A 80 9.60 -3.77 -0.54
CA GLY A 80 10.95 -3.72 0.00
C GLY A 80 11.36 -4.93 0.79
N SER A 81 12.53 -4.81 1.40
CA SER A 81 12.97 -5.64 2.51
C SER A 81 12.14 -5.34 3.78
N PRO A 82 12.19 -6.20 4.79
CA PRO A 82 11.47 -5.93 6.04
C PRO A 82 11.74 -4.56 6.64
N GLY A 83 12.99 -4.10 6.65
CA GLY A 83 13.36 -2.77 7.12
C GLY A 83 12.78 -1.65 6.26
N GLU A 84 12.89 -1.75 4.92
CA GLU A 84 12.32 -0.76 4.00
C GLU A 84 10.79 -0.66 4.11
N ILE A 85 10.10 -1.78 4.35
CA ILE A 85 8.65 -1.78 4.58
C ILE A 85 8.30 -1.12 5.91
N ALA A 86 9.05 -1.43 6.97
CA ALA A 86 8.85 -0.82 8.28
C ALA A 86 9.02 0.70 8.21
N ASP A 87 10.07 1.19 7.54
CA ASP A 87 10.32 2.62 7.35
C ASP A 87 9.18 3.30 6.57
N GLN A 88 8.68 2.67 5.50
CA GLN A 88 7.54 3.19 4.73
C GLN A 88 6.27 3.28 5.60
N ILE A 89 5.99 2.28 6.45
CA ILE A 89 4.86 2.30 7.38
C ILE A 89 5.01 3.44 8.38
N LEU A 90 6.18 3.58 8.99
CA LEU A 90 6.47 4.63 9.98
C LEU A 90 6.37 6.04 9.36
N ASP A 91 6.82 6.21 8.11
CA ASP A 91 6.62 7.47 7.38
C ASP A 91 5.13 7.79 7.20
N LEU A 92 4.31 6.81 6.82
CA LEU A 92 2.85 6.99 6.68
C LEU A 92 2.19 7.33 8.03
N VAL A 93 2.59 6.68 9.11
CA VAL A 93 2.15 7.01 10.48
C VAL A 93 2.47 8.47 10.80
N LYS A 94 3.72 8.87 10.60
CA LYS A 94 4.21 10.21 10.91
C LYS A 94 3.55 11.31 10.06
N ARG A 95 3.41 11.08 8.76
CA ARG A 95 2.87 12.08 7.82
C ARG A 95 1.36 12.25 7.92
N PHE A 96 0.63 11.17 8.17
CA PHE A 96 -0.82 11.15 8.04
C PHE A 96 -1.57 10.87 9.34
N GLY A 97 -0.88 10.41 10.38
CA GLY A 97 -1.53 10.01 11.64
C GLY A 97 -2.27 8.69 11.53
N VAL A 98 -1.90 7.85 10.55
CA VAL A 98 -2.47 6.50 10.40
C VAL A 98 -2.10 5.67 11.63
N ASN A 99 -3.08 4.99 12.20
CA ASN A 99 -2.89 4.13 13.38
C ASN A 99 -3.46 2.72 13.19
N HIS A 100 -4.01 2.45 12.02
CA HIS A 100 -4.55 1.16 11.64
C HIS A 100 -4.23 0.84 10.18
N PHE A 101 -3.55 -0.29 9.91
CA PHE A 101 -3.23 -0.70 8.54
C PHE A 101 -4.01 -1.95 8.14
N VAL A 102 -4.63 -1.90 6.97
CA VAL A 102 -5.19 -3.06 6.27
C VAL A 102 -4.23 -3.41 5.12
N MET A 103 -3.54 -4.54 5.24
CA MET A 103 -2.52 -4.94 4.28
C MET A 103 -3.06 -5.99 3.32
N GLY A 104 -3.08 -5.65 2.02
CA GLY A 104 -3.38 -6.60 0.95
C GLY A 104 -2.09 -7.33 0.55
N VAL A 105 -2.05 -8.65 0.76
CA VAL A 105 -0.88 -9.50 0.46
C VAL A 105 -1.18 -10.56 -0.60
N GLN A 106 -2.42 -10.63 -1.09
CA GLN A 106 -2.86 -11.61 -2.06
C GLN A 106 -3.38 -10.91 -3.31
N PHE A 107 -2.89 -11.32 -4.47
CA PHE A 107 -3.28 -10.78 -5.78
C PHE A 107 -3.83 -11.91 -6.67
N PRO A 108 -4.71 -11.61 -7.65
CA PRO A 108 -5.25 -12.61 -8.55
C PRO A 108 -4.14 -13.40 -9.25
N GLY A 109 -4.24 -14.73 -9.19
CA GLY A 109 -3.25 -15.64 -9.78
C GLY A 109 -2.00 -15.90 -8.92
N MET A 110 -1.84 -15.25 -7.79
CA MET A 110 -0.71 -15.46 -6.89
C MET A 110 -0.80 -16.84 -6.23
N PRO A 111 0.27 -17.67 -6.26
CA PRO A 111 0.29 -18.95 -5.59
C PRO A 111 0.10 -18.84 -4.07
N GLN A 112 -0.68 -19.72 -3.48
CA GLN A 112 -1.00 -19.69 -2.05
C GLN A 112 0.24 -19.71 -1.13
N ASN A 113 1.27 -20.47 -1.51
CA ASN A 113 2.51 -20.53 -0.74
C ASN A 113 3.22 -19.15 -0.68
N MET A 114 3.18 -18.36 -1.76
CA MET A 114 3.72 -16.99 -1.75
C MET A 114 2.92 -16.08 -0.80
N VAL A 115 1.59 -16.24 -0.75
CA VAL A 115 0.74 -15.46 0.17
C VAL A 115 1.11 -15.77 1.62
N LEU A 116 1.25 -17.06 1.97
CA LEU A 116 1.63 -17.49 3.32
C LEU A 116 3.02 -16.99 3.69
N GLU A 117 3.99 -17.02 2.77
CA GLU A 117 5.33 -16.45 2.95
C GLU A 117 5.25 -14.94 3.25
N GLN A 118 4.43 -14.19 2.51
CA GLN A 118 4.24 -12.75 2.77
C GLN A 118 3.68 -12.49 4.16
N MET A 119 2.67 -13.25 4.57
CA MET A 119 2.07 -13.12 5.90
C MET A 119 3.09 -13.43 7.01
N GLN A 120 3.91 -14.46 6.82
CA GLN A 120 4.96 -14.84 7.77
C GLN A 120 6.03 -13.75 7.87
N MET A 121 6.58 -13.27 6.75
CA MET A 121 7.58 -12.19 6.74
C MET A 121 7.05 -10.91 7.40
N LEU A 122 5.80 -10.54 7.14
CA LEU A 122 5.18 -9.39 7.80
C LEU A 122 5.11 -9.59 9.33
N ALA A 123 4.66 -10.75 9.78
CA ALA A 123 4.48 -11.03 11.20
C ALA A 123 5.80 -11.13 11.96
N GLU A 124 6.80 -11.80 11.40
CA GLU A 124 8.04 -12.15 12.08
C GLU A 124 9.15 -11.10 11.89
N GLU A 125 9.17 -10.39 10.75
CA GLU A 125 10.27 -9.51 10.41
C GLU A 125 9.85 -8.02 10.34
N VAL A 126 8.67 -7.68 9.80
CA VAL A 126 8.25 -6.29 9.62
C VAL A 126 7.59 -5.72 10.88
N PHE A 127 6.57 -6.40 11.43
CA PHE A 127 5.79 -5.86 12.55
C PHE A 127 6.61 -5.62 13.82
N PRO A 128 7.62 -6.45 14.18
CA PRO A 128 8.51 -6.13 15.28
C PRO A 128 9.25 -4.81 15.09
N LEU A 129 9.75 -4.53 13.88
CA LEU A 129 10.44 -3.27 13.57
C LEU A 129 9.50 -2.06 13.67
N VAL A 130 8.28 -2.17 13.15
CA VAL A 130 7.28 -1.10 13.27
C VAL A 130 6.96 -0.81 14.74
N ARG A 131 6.76 -1.85 15.57
CA ARG A 131 6.45 -1.68 17.00
C ARG A 131 7.56 -1.01 17.80
N THR A 132 8.80 -1.19 17.40
CA THR A 132 9.95 -0.52 18.05
C THR A 132 10.16 0.92 17.56
N GLY A 133 9.57 1.29 16.43
CA GLY A 133 9.67 2.63 15.86
C GLY A 133 8.53 3.58 16.25
N ILE A 134 7.49 3.05 16.91
CA ILE A 134 6.38 3.82 17.48
C ILE A 134 6.66 4.09 18.97
#